data_1e7d8e5673da62e4c474b71ed4d27314
#
_entry.id   1e7d8e5673da62e4c474b71ed4d27314
#
_cell.length_a   1.000
_cell.length_b   1.000
_cell.length_c   1.000
_cell.angle_alpha   90.00
_cell.angle_beta   90.00
_cell.angle_gamma   90.00
#
_symmetry.space_group_name_H-M   'P 1'
#
loop_
_entity.id
_entity.type
_entity.pdbx_description
1 polymer ?
#
loop_
_entity_poly.entity_id
_entity_poly.type
_entity_poly.pdbx_seq_one_letter_code
_entity_poly.pdbx_strand_id
1 'polypeptide(L)'
;MSDALKHECGVAHIRLLKPLDYYKKKYGSTFYGINKMYLLMEKQHNRGQDGAGFASIKFDVEPGERYISRVRSVEQQPIQDVFSKINTRINDALDENPLLKDDVSLQKKHIPYIGEVMLGHVRYGTFGKNSVESVHPFLRQNNWKHRNLILAGNFNMTNVKDLFNNLVELGQHPKEYTDTITIMEKIGHFLDAQVRKIYKDLKKEGFTKSECSPLITKRLKLSKILKKSSKDWDGGYVIGGMIGHGDSFILRDPAGIRPAFYYKDDEVIVVASERPAIQTAFNLKLDQIKEVPPGNALLINKAGELNIKEILPPTEKKACSFERIYFSRGSDADIYKERKELGKLIMPTILKEINYDISNSVFSYIPNTAETSFYGMVESVDNYLINKKTNEILNNKNISKEQIVEVLSERARIEKIAIKDVKLRTFITEDSSRDDLVEHVYDITYGVIKKTDTLIIIDDSIVRGTTLKKSILKMLDRLGPKKIIVVSSAPQIRYPDCYGIDMANLESLIAFKALLSLLKQTNQYSLIDSTYKKCKKQELLPDSEITNYVKDLYSLFSAEEISTMITSLLSTDVTSAEVKIIFQSIENLHKACPNNLGDWYFTGNYPTNGGNRVVNNAFINFFEGNKKRAY
;
A
#
# COMPACT_ATOMS: atom_id res chain seq x y z
N MET A 1 14.11 -0.09 -4.20
CA MET A 1 13.63 -1.41 -4.61
C MET A 1 14.24 -1.77 -5.93
N SER A 2 14.84 -2.93 -5.97
CA SER A 2 15.40 -3.48 -7.20
C SER A 2 14.33 -3.85 -8.24
N ASP A 3 13.12 -4.23 -7.82
CA ASP A 3 12.03 -4.55 -8.74
C ASP A 3 10.97 -3.44 -8.78
N ALA A 4 10.44 -3.12 -9.98
CA ALA A 4 9.35 -2.16 -10.14
C ALA A 4 8.02 -2.82 -9.76
N LEU A 5 7.72 -2.89 -8.46
CA LEU A 5 6.40 -3.30 -8.00
C LEU A 5 5.43 -2.13 -8.08
N LYS A 6 4.23 -2.41 -8.57
CA LYS A 6 3.12 -1.47 -8.51
C LYS A 6 2.50 -1.51 -7.11
N HIS A 7 2.32 -0.32 -6.53
CA HIS A 7 1.95 -0.12 -5.13
C HIS A 7 0.43 -0.15 -4.91
N GLU A 8 0.06 0.12 -3.69
CA GLU A 8 -1.30 0.22 -3.24
C GLU A 8 -1.84 1.64 -3.39
N CYS A 9 -3.17 1.76 -3.54
CA CYS A 9 -3.85 3.05 -3.55
C CYS A 9 -3.79 3.77 -2.20
N GLY A 10 -4.01 5.09 -2.21
CA GLY A 10 -4.18 5.92 -1.02
C GLY A 10 -5.53 6.61 -1.01
N VAL A 11 -6.17 6.66 0.17
CA VAL A 11 -7.45 7.33 0.41
C VAL A 11 -7.23 8.51 1.34
N ALA A 12 -7.90 9.63 1.07
CA ALA A 12 -7.96 10.78 1.96
C ALA A 12 -9.40 11.27 2.07
N HIS A 13 -9.84 11.60 3.29
CA HIS A 13 -11.17 12.15 3.56
C HIS A 13 -11.07 13.34 4.49
N ILE A 14 -11.80 14.41 4.20
CA ILE A 14 -11.93 15.59 5.07
C ILE A 14 -13.40 15.92 5.25
N ARG A 15 -13.81 16.15 6.50
CA ARG A 15 -15.08 16.77 6.88
C ARG A 15 -14.79 18.05 7.66
N LEU A 16 -15.14 19.20 7.11
CA LEU A 16 -15.04 20.51 7.75
C LEU A 16 -16.23 20.70 8.71
N LEU A 17 -15.97 20.88 10.00
CA LEU A 17 -17.00 20.93 11.05
C LEU A 17 -17.60 22.32 11.28
N LYS A 18 -16.92 23.36 10.81
CA LYS A 18 -17.38 24.75 10.88
C LYS A 18 -17.89 25.22 9.51
N PRO A 19 -18.68 26.30 9.44
CA PRO A 19 -19.04 26.96 8.18
C PRO A 19 -17.79 27.49 7.45
N LEU A 20 -17.86 27.63 6.11
CA LEU A 20 -16.72 28.08 5.28
C LEU A 20 -16.21 29.48 5.68
N ASP A 21 -17.10 30.36 6.17
CA ASP A 21 -16.73 31.68 6.72
C ASP A 21 -15.73 31.60 7.86
N TYR A 22 -15.86 30.59 8.71
CA TYR A 22 -14.92 30.36 9.81
C TYR A 22 -13.50 30.15 9.28
N TYR A 23 -13.33 29.30 8.25
CA TYR A 23 -12.01 29.02 7.66
C TYR A 23 -11.46 30.23 6.91
N LYS A 24 -12.31 31.01 6.23
CA LYS A 24 -11.90 32.29 5.63
C LYS A 24 -11.37 33.23 6.67
N LYS A 25 -12.08 33.41 7.80
CA LYS A 25 -11.68 34.30 8.89
C LYS A 25 -10.41 33.83 9.60
N LYS A 26 -10.26 32.54 9.86
CA LYS A 26 -9.15 31.98 10.64
C LYS A 26 -7.89 31.73 9.79
N TYR A 27 -8.05 31.24 8.58
CA TYR A 27 -6.97 30.78 7.71
C TYR A 27 -6.81 31.60 6.43
N GLY A 28 -7.59 32.67 6.28
CA GLY A 28 -7.52 33.57 5.12
C GLY A 28 -8.14 33.03 3.82
N SER A 29 -8.75 31.82 3.84
CA SER A 29 -9.25 31.19 2.62
C SER A 29 -10.43 30.26 2.87
N THR A 30 -11.44 30.34 1.99
CA THR A 30 -12.55 29.38 1.91
C THR A 30 -12.10 28.05 1.30
N PHE A 31 -10.93 28.01 0.65
CA PHE A 31 -10.34 26.82 0.02
C PHE A 31 -9.50 25.98 0.99
N TYR A 32 -9.57 26.25 2.29
CA TYR A 32 -8.82 25.53 3.33
C TYR A 32 -8.90 24.01 3.16
N GLY A 33 -10.11 23.46 2.98
CA GLY A 33 -10.30 22.02 2.81
C GLY A 33 -9.62 21.46 1.54
N ILE A 34 -9.70 22.19 0.42
CA ILE A 34 -9.05 21.83 -0.85
C ILE A 34 -7.52 21.83 -0.68
N ASN A 35 -6.96 22.88 -0.03
CA ASN A 35 -5.52 22.99 0.21
C ASN A 35 -5.01 21.87 1.12
N LYS A 36 -5.78 21.52 2.17
CA LYS A 36 -5.44 20.40 3.06
C LYS A 36 -5.56 19.04 2.34
N MET A 37 -6.53 18.88 1.46
CA MET A 37 -6.67 17.65 0.65
C MET A 37 -5.50 17.50 -0.32
N TYR A 38 -5.06 18.58 -0.98
CA TYR A 38 -3.85 18.57 -1.80
C TYR A 38 -2.65 18.04 -1.02
N LEU A 39 -2.40 18.61 0.18
CA LEU A 39 -1.30 18.17 1.04
C LEU A 39 -1.42 16.70 1.45
N LEU A 40 -2.63 16.23 1.81
CA LEU A 40 -2.86 14.83 2.16
C LEU A 40 -2.55 13.89 0.98
N MET A 41 -2.97 14.26 -0.22
CA MET A 41 -2.74 13.45 -1.41
C MET A 41 -1.25 13.47 -1.82
N GLU A 42 -0.59 14.64 -1.79
CA GLU A 42 0.85 14.77 -2.06
C GLU A 42 1.70 13.99 -1.04
N LYS A 43 1.30 14.01 0.24
CA LYS A 43 2.00 13.23 1.27
C LYS A 43 1.72 11.71 1.17
N GLN A 44 0.84 11.29 0.28
CA GLN A 44 0.55 9.88 -0.06
C GLN A 44 0.95 9.52 -1.50
N HIS A 45 1.70 10.37 -2.22
CA HIS A 45 2.10 10.09 -3.62
C HIS A 45 2.89 8.80 -3.79
N ASN A 46 3.59 8.34 -2.73
CA ASN A 46 4.25 7.04 -2.72
C ASN A 46 3.28 5.87 -2.94
N ARG A 47 2.00 6.01 -2.60
CA ARG A 47 0.99 4.96 -2.73
C ARG A 47 0.39 4.88 -4.13
N GLY A 48 0.33 5.98 -4.88
CA GLY A 48 -0.28 5.97 -6.21
C GLY A 48 0.23 7.09 -7.11
N GLN A 49 0.71 6.70 -8.30
CA GLN A 49 1.27 7.62 -9.30
C GLN A 49 0.61 7.48 -10.69
N ASP A 50 -0.26 6.48 -10.89
CA ASP A 50 -0.89 6.18 -12.17
C ASP A 50 -2.24 6.91 -12.35
N GLY A 51 -2.71 7.59 -11.32
CA GLY A 51 -3.93 8.37 -11.37
C GLY A 51 -4.26 9.03 -10.04
N ALA A 52 -5.06 10.08 -10.09
CA ALA A 52 -5.57 10.76 -8.91
C ALA A 52 -6.99 11.27 -9.15
N GLY A 53 -7.74 11.43 -8.07
CA GLY A 53 -9.07 12.02 -8.16
C GLY A 53 -9.53 12.64 -6.86
N PHE A 54 -10.42 13.58 -7.02
CA PHE A 54 -11.02 14.36 -5.94
C PHE A 54 -12.52 14.50 -6.15
N ALA A 55 -13.28 14.44 -5.08
CA ALA A 55 -14.70 14.80 -5.08
C ALA A 55 -15.07 15.57 -3.82
N SER A 56 -16.05 16.47 -3.94
CA SER A 56 -16.57 17.26 -2.83
C SER A 56 -18.09 17.35 -2.88
N ILE A 57 -18.70 17.58 -1.71
CA ILE A 57 -20.14 17.84 -1.56
C ILE A 57 -20.31 19.15 -0.79
N LYS A 58 -21.12 20.05 -1.35
CA LYS A 58 -21.60 21.28 -0.72
C LYS A 58 -22.87 20.99 0.08
N PHE A 59 -22.97 21.55 1.27
CA PHE A 59 -24.19 21.47 2.08
C PHE A 59 -25.08 22.68 1.81
N ASP A 60 -26.36 22.48 2.04
CA ASP A 60 -27.37 23.56 2.10
C ASP A 60 -27.35 24.48 0.87
N VAL A 61 -27.27 23.88 -0.33
CA VAL A 61 -27.47 24.56 -1.60
C VAL A 61 -28.88 24.29 -2.12
N GLU A 62 -29.42 25.29 -2.83
CA GLU A 62 -30.80 25.26 -3.36
C GLU A 62 -30.97 24.23 -4.50
N PRO A 63 -32.19 23.74 -4.72
CA PRO A 63 -32.51 22.94 -5.88
C PRO A 63 -32.14 23.66 -7.20
N GLY A 64 -31.48 22.93 -8.10
CA GLY A 64 -30.97 23.50 -9.36
C GLY A 64 -29.48 23.90 -9.28
N GLU A 65 -28.91 23.99 -8.10
CA GLU A 65 -27.49 24.28 -7.90
C GLU A 65 -26.67 23.00 -7.82
N ARG A 66 -25.46 23.05 -8.39
CA ARG A 66 -24.53 21.91 -8.36
C ARG A 66 -23.90 21.76 -6.98
N TYR A 67 -24.17 20.65 -6.30
CA TYR A 67 -23.66 20.36 -4.96
C TYR A 67 -22.60 19.24 -4.91
N ILE A 68 -22.43 18.46 -5.97
CA ILE A 68 -21.37 17.46 -6.11
C ILE A 68 -20.41 17.93 -7.20
N SER A 69 -19.13 17.95 -6.89
CA SER A 69 -18.06 18.16 -7.86
C SER A 69 -17.09 16.99 -7.83
N ARG A 70 -16.60 16.58 -9.00
CA ARG A 70 -15.63 15.49 -9.15
C ARG A 70 -14.65 15.79 -10.27
N VAL A 71 -13.36 15.50 -10.06
CA VAL A 71 -12.29 15.59 -11.06
C VAL A 71 -11.37 14.39 -10.91
N ARG A 72 -10.84 13.89 -12.02
CA ARG A 72 -9.95 12.73 -12.09
C ARG A 72 -8.87 12.95 -13.14
N SER A 73 -7.71 12.32 -12.97
CA SER A 73 -6.59 12.40 -13.89
C SER A 73 -5.80 11.08 -13.96
N VAL A 74 -5.22 10.83 -15.12
CA VAL A 74 -4.25 9.76 -15.42
C VAL A 74 -2.97 10.32 -16.08
N GLU A 75 -2.79 11.64 -16.02
CA GLU A 75 -1.61 12.32 -16.54
C GLU A 75 -0.35 11.90 -15.78
N GLN A 76 0.83 12.24 -16.29
CA GLN A 76 2.12 11.88 -15.68
C GLN A 76 2.28 12.36 -14.23
N GLN A 77 1.67 13.49 -13.89
CA GLN A 77 1.61 14.05 -12.54
C GLN A 77 0.14 14.21 -12.11
N PRO A 78 -0.55 13.11 -11.83
CA PRO A 78 -2.00 13.12 -11.74
C PRO A 78 -2.54 13.97 -10.60
N ILE A 79 -1.85 14.05 -9.45
CA ILE A 79 -2.25 14.89 -8.31
C ILE A 79 -2.19 16.38 -8.73
N GLN A 80 -1.07 16.79 -9.31
CA GLN A 80 -0.88 18.17 -9.74
C GLN A 80 -1.88 18.56 -10.81
N ASP A 81 -2.16 17.68 -11.79
CA ASP A 81 -3.16 17.92 -12.84
C ASP A 81 -4.57 18.08 -12.25
N VAL A 82 -4.97 17.22 -11.30
CA VAL A 82 -6.26 17.34 -10.59
C VAL A 82 -6.40 18.71 -9.94
N PHE A 83 -5.40 19.15 -9.17
CA PHE A 83 -5.48 20.43 -8.45
C PHE A 83 -5.25 21.64 -9.36
N SER A 84 -4.51 21.51 -10.46
CA SER A 84 -4.44 22.53 -11.50
C SER A 84 -5.82 22.76 -12.15
N LYS A 85 -6.53 21.70 -12.53
CA LYS A 85 -7.89 21.77 -13.06
C LYS A 85 -8.88 22.41 -12.07
N ILE A 86 -8.75 22.10 -10.78
CA ILE A 86 -9.55 22.72 -9.71
C ILE A 86 -9.25 24.23 -9.64
N ASN A 87 -7.98 24.60 -9.58
CA ASN A 87 -7.54 26.00 -9.46
C ASN A 87 -7.95 26.82 -10.69
N THR A 88 -7.80 26.27 -11.90
CA THR A 88 -8.27 26.93 -13.13
C THR A 88 -9.76 27.25 -13.03
N ARG A 89 -10.60 26.29 -12.66
CA ARG A 89 -12.05 26.51 -12.51
C ARG A 89 -12.42 27.50 -11.41
N ILE A 90 -11.63 27.56 -10.34
CA ILE A 90 -11.80 28.55 -9.27
C ILE A 90 -11.45 29.93 -9.80
N ASN A 91 -10.32 30.07 -10.49
CA ASN A 91 -9.85 31.35 -11.03
C ASN A 91 -10.82 31.86 -12.12
N ASP A 92 -11.23 31.00 -13.06
CA ASP A 92 -12.24 31.35 -14.08
C ASP A 92 -13.50 31.95 -13.42
N ALA A 93 -14.03 31.30 -12.37
CA ALA A 93 -15.22 31.80 -11.68
C ALA A 93 -14.99 33.14 -10.96
N LEU A 94 -13.80 33.35 -10.36
CA LEU A 94 -13.42 34.58 -9.69
C LEU A 94 -13.20 35.74 -10.69
N ASP A 95 -12.69 35.44 -11.87
CA ASP A 95 -12.44 36.42 -12.94
C ASP A 95 -13.79 36.82 -13.64
N GLU A 96 -14.68 35.83 -13.85
CA GLU A 96 -16.02 36.09 -14.38
C GLU A 96 -16.89 36.92 -13.43
N ASN A 97 -16.70 36.75 -12.10
CA ASN A 97 -17.46 37.48 -11.08
C ASN A 97 -16.58 37.87 -9.89
N PRO A 98 -15.97 39.09 -9.92
CA PRO A 98 -15.10 39.58 -8.85
C PRO A 98 -15.77 39.67 -7.45
N LEU A 99 -17.12 39.78 -7.38
CA LEU A 99 -17.86 39.83 -6.11
C LEU A 99 -17.69 38.53 -5.30
N LEU A 100 -17.32 37.44 -5.96
CA LEU A 100 -17.07 36.17 -5.32
C LEU A 100 -15.88 36.23 -4.35
N LYS A 101 -14.94 37.16 -4.51
CA LYS A 101 -13.74 37.26 -3.62
C LYS A 101 -14.13 37.54 -2.16
N ASP A 102 -15.19 38.29 -1.94
CA ASP A 102 -15.58 38.75 -0.60
C ASP A 102 -16.78 38.01 0.00
N ASP A 103 -17.65 37.48 -0.83
CA ASP A 103 -18.89 36.81 -0.37
C ASP A 103 -18.75 35.28 -0.41
N VAL A 104 -18.66 34.66 0.79
CA VAL A 104 -18.54 33.20 0.94
C VAL A 104 -19.80 32.46 0.49
N SER A 105 -20.99 33.08 0.63
CA SER A 105 -22.25 32.48 0.19
C SER A 105 -22.29 32.39 -1.34
N LEU A 106 -21.90 33.47 -2.03
CA LEU A 106 -21.77 33.47 -3.48
C LEU A 106 -20.67 32.51 -3.96
N GLN A 107 -19.52 32.45 -3.27
CA GLN A 107 -18.48 31.46 -3.57
C GLN A 107 -19.04 30.04 -3.50
N LYS A 108 -19.74 29.70 -2.42
CA LYS A 108 -20.34 28.38 -2.24
C LYS A 108 -21.34 28.06 -3.36
N LYS A 109 -22.08 29.02 -3.83
CA LYS A 109 -23.04 28.86 -4.91
C LYS A 109 -22.37 28.64 -6.26
N HIS A 110 -21.42 29.47 -6.64
CA HIS A 110 -20.88 29.55 -8.00
C HIS A 110 -19.55 28.80 -8.19
N ILE A 111 -18.66 28.73 -7.18
CA ILE A 111 -17.37 28.10 -7.34
C ILE A 111 -17.50 26.57 -7.19
N PRO A 112 -17.08 25.77 -8.19
CA PRO A 112 -17.07 24.31 -8.07
C PRO A 112 -16.00 23.83 -7.08
N TYR A 113 -16.11 22.58 -6.64
CA TYR A 113 -15.18 21.87 -5.74
C TYR A 113 -15.13 22.37 -4.30
N ILE A 114 -15.58 23.58 -3.97
CA ILE A 114 -15.80 24.00 -2.59
C ILE A 114 -16.85 23.08 -1.95
N GLY A 115 -16.66 22.70 -0.69
CA GLY A 115 -17.63 21.87 0.01
C GLY A 115 -17.16 21.57 1.44
N GLU A 116 -18.05 21.02 2.23
CA GLU A 116 -17.79 20.69 3.63
C GLU A 116 -17.34 19.24 3.82
N VAL A 117 -17.52 18.37 2.83
CA VAL A 117 -17.02 17.00 2.84
C VAL A 117 -16.31 16.68 1.53
N MET A 118 -15.15 16.04 1.63
CA MET A 118 -14.25 15.81 0.51
C MET A 118 -13.67 14.39 0.58
N LEU A 119 -13.46 13.78 -0.60
CA LEU A 119 -12.84 12.47 -0.75
C LEU A 119 -11.79 12.54 -1.84
N GLY A 120 -10.55 12.26 -1.49
CA GLY A 120 -9.38 12.19 -2.35
C GLY A 120 -8.88 10.76 -2.52
N HIS A 121 -8.27 10.48 -3.66
CA HIS A 121 -7.70 9.18 -3.97
C HIS A 121 -6.46 9.31 -4.83
N VAL A 122 -5.43 8.54 -4.51
CA VAL A 122 -4.25 8.32 -5.35
C VAL A 122 -4.24 6.87 -5.79
N ARG A 123 -4.14 6.65 -7.10
CA ARG A 123 -4.29 5.33 -7.71
C ARG A 123 -2.96 4.75 -8.12
N TYR A 124 -2.80 3.46 -7.84
CA TYR A 124 -1.87 2.61 -8.56
C TYR A 124 -2.65 1.63 -9.46
N GLY A 125 -2.35 1.63 -10.75
CA GLY A 125 -3.08 0.84 -11.75
C GLY A 125 -2.65 -0.63 -11.72
N THR A 126 -3.16 -1.41 -10.78
CA THR A 126 -2.90 -2.86 -10.71
C THR A 126 -3.80 -3.66 -11.65
N PHE A 127 -4.96 -3.10 -12.03
CA PHE A 127 -5.95 -3.77 -12.88
C PHE A 127 -6.53 -2.82 -13.95
N GLY A 128 -6.76 -3.36 -15.16
CA GLY A 128 -7.40 -2.67 -16.28
C GLY A 128 -6.48 -1.70 -17.04
N LYS A 129 -7.02 -1.08 -18.09
CA LYS A 129 -6.35 -0.02 -18.84
C LYS A 129 -6.17 1.20 -17.95
N ASN A 130 -5.08 1.94 -18.14
CA ASN A 130 -4.89 3.22 -17.47
C ASN A 130 -5.81 4.27 -18.11
N SER A 131 -7.07 4.29 -17.67
CA SER A 131 -8.11 5.20 -18.18
C SER A 131 -8.73 5.98 -17.03
N VAL A 132 -9.23 7.17 -17.31
CA VAL A 132 -9.91 8.04 -16.35
C VAL A 132 -11.14 7.36 -15.74
N GLU A 133 -11.79 6.46 -16.49
CA GLU A 133 -12.95 5.70 -16.03
C GLU A 133 -12.63 4.81 -14.85
N SER A 134 -11.40 4.29 -14.77
CA SER A 134 -10.95 3.42 -13.69
C SER A 134 -10.39 4.17 -12.47
N VAL A 135 -10.34 5.51 -12.49
CA VAL A 135 -9.82 6.33 -11.38
C VAL A 135 -10.94 6.69 -10.40
N HIS A 136 -10.69 6.46 -9.11
CA HIS A 136 -11.56 6.93 -8.03
C HIS A 136 -11.44 8.46 -7.84
N PRO A 137 -12.46 9.11 -7.23
CA PRO A 137 -13.73 8.58 -6.74
C PRO A 137 -14.74 8.26 -7.86
N PHE A 138 -15.47 7.17 -7.66
CA PHE A 138 -16.64 6.83 -8.49
C PHE A 138 -17.88 7.57 -7.99
N LEU A 139 -18.83 7.82 -8.89
CA LEU A 139 -20.11 8.48 -8.58
C LEU A 139 -21.27 7.67 -9.14
N ARG A 140 -22.12 7.19 -8.26
CA ARG A 140 -23.45 6.67 -8.57
C ARG A 140 -24.44 7.83 -8.43
N GLN A 141 -24.96 8.31 -9.56
CA GLN A 141 -25.78 9.52 -9.61
C GLN A 141 -27.28 9.21 -9.61
N ASN A 142 -28.04 10.02 -8.89
CA ASN A 142 -29.50 9.97 -8.82
C ASN A 142 -30.06 11.38 -8.57
N ASN A 143 -31.32 11.65 -8.97
CA ASN A 143 -31.99 12.92 -8.71
C ASN A 143 -32.32 13.18 -7.23
N TRP A 144 -32.29 12.14 -6.40
CA TRP A 144 -32.53 12.28 -4.96
C TRP A 144 -31.20 12.36 -4.22
N LYS A 145 -30.93 13.46 -3.48
CA LYS A 145 -29.66 13.69 -2.77
C LYS A 145 -29.21 12.47 -1.96
N HIS A 146 -30.10 11.85 -1.20
CA HIS A 146 -29.83 10.71 -0.34
C HIS A 146 -29.62 9.37 -1.07
N ARG A 147 -29.69 9.34 -2.40
CA ARG A 147 -29.35 8.17 -3.24
C ARG A 147 -28.05 8.34 -4.03
N ASN A 148 -27.48 9.54 -4.06
CA ASN A 148 -26.16 9.74 -4.63
C ASN A 148 -25.11 9.12 -3.71
N LEU A 149 -24.19 8.34 -4.30
CA LEU A 149 -23.09 7.71 -3.60
C LEU A 149 -21.79 8.02 -4.34
N ILE A 150 -20.83 8.58 -3.63
CA ILE A 150 -19.46 8.75 -4.07
C ILE A 150 -18.60 7.76 -3.32
N LEU A 151 -17.73 7.02 -4.01
CA LEU A 151 -16.91 5.96 -3.45
C LEU A 151 -15.47 6.07 -3.91
N ALA A 152 -14.54 5.90 -2.98
CA ALA A 152 -13.13 5.67 -3.25
C ALA A 152 -12.56 4.69 -2.23
N GLY A 153 -11.51 3.96 -2.59
CA GLY A 153 -10.93 3.02 -1.63
C GLY A 153 -9.57 2.48 -2.07
N ASN A 154 -8.85 1.97 -1.10
CA ASN A 154 -7.73 1.07 -1.28
C ASN A 154 -8.22 -0.34 -0.95
N PHE A 155 -8.52 -1.12 -1.95
CA PHE A 155 -9.11 -2.44 -1.77
C PHE A 155 -8.87 -3.36 -2.96
N ASN A 156 -8.92 -4.66 -2.65
CA ASN A 156 -9.04 -5.73 -3.63
C ASN A 156 -9.86 -6.87 -3.02
N MET A 157 -10.84 -7.34 -3.77
CA MET A 157 -11.69 -8.47 -3.37
C MET A 157 -11.22 -9.74 -4.04
N THR A 158 -11.14 -10.83 -3.27
CA THR A 158 -10.75 -12.14 -3.79
C THR A 158 -11.92 -12.85 -4.48
N ASN A 159 -13.16 -12.45 -4.16
CA ASN A 159 -14.40 -13.08 -4.61
C ASN A 159 -15.28 -12.18 -5.49
N VAL A 160 -14.65 -11.31 -6.30
CA VAL A 160 -15.39 -10.35 -7.19
C VAL A 160 -16.43 -11.05 -8.04
N LYS A 161 -16.11 -12.24 -8.58
CA LYS A 161 -17.01 -13.02 -9.45
C LYS A 161 -18.32 -13.37 -8.73
N ASP A 162 -18.24 -13.85 -7.51
CA ASP A 162 -19.42 -14.26 -6.74
C ASP A 162 -20.25 -13.03 -6.33
N LEU A 163 -19.57 -11.96 -5.93
CA LEU A 163 -20.22 -10.69 -5.61
C LEU A 163 -20.94 -10.08 -6.81
N PHE A 164 -20.35 -10.17 -8.00
CA PHE A 164 -20.96 -9.70 -9.25
C PHE A 164 -22.18 -10.56 -9.62
N ASN A 165 -22.07 -11.88 -9.56
CA ASN A 165 -23.18 -12.79 -9.82
C ASN A 165 -24.35 -12.52 -8.87
N ASN A 166 -24.08 -12.28 -7.59
CA ASN A 166 -25.13 -11.90 -6.61
C ASN A 166 -25.87 -10.61 -7.02
N LEU A 167 -25.19 -9.64 -7.66
CA LEU A 167 -25.88 -8.44 -8.17
C LEU A 167 -26.81 -8.77 -9.35
N VAL A 168 -26.37 -9.66 -10.24
CA VAL A 168 -27.18 -10.12 -11.38
C VAL A 168 -28.43 -10.88 -10.88
N GLU A 169 -28.28 -11.74 -9.86
CA GLU A 169 -29.41 -12.45 -9.22
C GLU A 169 -30.39 -11.48 -8.53
N LEU A 170 -29.91 -10.34 -8.03
CA LEU A 170 -30.76 -9.26 -7.52
C LEU A 170 -31.48 -8.46 -8.63
N GLY A 171 -31.32 -8.85 -9.89
CA GLY A 171 -31.95 -8.21 -11.05
C GLY A 171 -31.20 -6.94 -11.53
N GLN A 172 -29.95 -6.75 -11.13
CA GLN A 172 -29.12 -5.63 -11.61
C GLN A 172 -28.37 -6.02 -12.88
N HIS A 173 -27.95 -5.00 -13.64
CA HIS A 173 -27.12 -5.17 -14.83
C HIS A 173 -25.94 -4.19 -14.75
N PRO A 174 -24.88 -4.52 -13.95
CA PRO A 174 -23.71 -3.64 -13.81
C PRO A 174 -23.00 -3.45 -15.16
N LYS A 175 -22.51 -2.24 -15.43
CA LYS A 175 -21.90 -1.88 -16.72
C LYS A 175 -20.55 -2.54 -16.96
N GLU A 176 -19.81 -2.82 -15.89
CA GLU A 176 -18.45 -3.30 -15.96
C GLU A 176 -18.20 -4.36 -14.88
N TYR A 177 -17.38 -5.34 -15.22
CA TYR A 177 -16.93 -6.39 -14.32
C TYR A 177 -15.66 -5.92 -13.59
N THR A 178 -15.86 -5.13 -12.52
CA THR A 178 -14.78 -4.65 -11.65
C THR A 178 -15.22 -4.72 -10.19
N ASP A 179 -14.27 -4.85 -9.27
CA ASP A 179 -14.54 -4.84 -7.82
C ASP A 179 -15.19 -3.52 -7.37
N THR A 180 -14.72 -2.38 -7.90
CA THR A 180 -15.24 -1.05 -7.55
C THR A 180 -16.70 -0.89 -7.92
N ILE A 181 -17.09 -1.24 -9.15
CA ILE A 181 -18.48 -1.17 -9.60
C ILE A 181 -19.34 -2.14 -8.80
N THR A 182 -18.84 -3.36 -8.58
CA THR A 182 -19.54 -4.39 -7.81
C THR A 182 -19.85 -3.93 -6.39
N ILE A 183 -18.85 -3.35 -5.69
CA ILE A 183 -19.03 -2.82 -4.33
C ILE A 183 -19.97 -1.61 -4.34
N MET A 184 -19.79 -0.67 -5.25
CA MET A 184 -20.62 0.54 -5.35
C MET A 184 -22.08 0.20 -5.59
N GLU A 185 -22.39 -0.72 -6.50
CA GLU A 185 -23.76 -1.12 -6.78
C GLU A 185 -24.37 -1.95 -5.65
N LYS A 186 -23.58 -2.78 -4.94
CA LYS A 186 -24.07 -3.49 -3.76
C LYS A 186 -24.43 -2.52 -2.62
N ILE A 187 -23.60 -1.51 -2.34
CA ILE A 187 -23.91 -0.45 -1.37
C ILE A 187 -25.14 0.35 -1.85
N GLY A 188 -25.17 0.75 -3.12
CA GLY A 188 -26.27 1.48 -3.74
C GLY A 188 -27.63 0.74 -3.65
N HIS A 189 -27.64 -0.57 -3.85
CA HIS A 189 -28.81 -1.42 -3.69
C HIS A 189 -29.41 -1.32 -2.28
N PHE A 190 -28.60 -1.48 -1.25
CA PHE A 190 -29.08 -1.42 0.13
C PHE A 190 -29.40 0.02 0.57
N LEU A 191 -28.72 1.02 0.02
CA LEU A 191 -29.05 2.43 0.19
C LEU A 191 -30.45 2.70 -0.36
N ASP A 192 -30.73 2.31 -1.60
CA ASP A 192 -32.04 2.50 -2.25
C ASP A 192 -33.16 1.75 -1.50
N ALA A 193 -32.89 0.53 -1.06
CA ALA A 193 -33.85 -0.27 -0.30
C ALA A 193 -34.21 0.41 1.04
N GLN A 194 -33.22 0.94 1.77
CA GLN A 194 -33.47 1.63 3.02
C GLN A 194 -34.21 2.96 2.81
N VAL A 195 -33.81 3.74 1.83
CA VAL A 195 -34.48 5.00 1.44
C VAL A 195 -35.95 4.73 1.09
N ARG A 196 -36.22 3.70 0.27
CA ARG A 196 -37.59 3.31 -0.10
C ARG A 196 -38.43 2.92 1.12
N LYS A 197 -37.84 2.18 2.06
CA LYS A 197 -38.53 1.79 3.30
C LYS A 197 -38.90 3.03 4.12
N ILE A 198 -37.93 3.91 4.41
CA ILE A 198 -38.15 5.13 5.20
C ILE A 198 -39.19 6.03 4.52
N TYR A 199 -39.13 6.19 3.19
CA TYR A 199 -40.13 6.95 2.45
C TYR A 199 -41.55 6.41 2.62
N LYS A 200 -41.72 5.06 2.51
CA LYS A 200 -43.02 4.42 2.72
C LYS A 200 -43.55 4.65 4.16
N ASP A 201 -42.67 4.55 5.15
CA ASP A 201 -43.04 4.76 6.55
C ASP A 201 -43.46 6.23 6.78
N LEU A 202 -42.73 7.20 6.28
CA LEU A 202 -43.07 8.63 6.34
C LEU A 202 -44.39 8.94 5.63
N LYS A 203 -44.66 8.31 4.49
CA LYS A 203 -45.97 8.50 3.79
C LYS A 203 -47.14 7.96 4.62
N LYS A 204 -46.97 6.87 5.35
CA LYS A 204 -47.98 6.36 6.30
C LYS A 204 -48.17 7.28 7.51
N GLU A 205 -47.11 7.99 7.94
CA GLU A 205 -47.15 8.99 9.00
C GLU A 205 -47.79 10.33 8.55
N GLY A 206 -48.17 10.46 7.26
CA GLY A 206 -48.90 11.59 6.73
C GLY A 206 -48.04 12.72 6.11
N PHE A 207 -46.69 12.58 6.09
CA PHE A 207 -45.81 13.61 5.53
C PHE A 207 -45.99 13.77 4.01
N THR A 208 -45.87 15.01 3.51
CA THR A 208 -45.84 15.33 2.09
C THR A 208 -44.57 14.80 1.42
N LYS A 209 -44.51 14.80 0.09
CA LYS A 209 -43.32 14.33 -0.66
C LYS A 209 -42.10 15.23 -0.39
N SER A 210 -42.29 16.53 -0.26
CA SER A 210 -41.22 17.49 0.02
C SER A 210 -40.66 17.35 1.44
N GLU A 211 -41.54 17.13 2.42
CA GLU A 211 -41.12 16.91 3.83
C GLU A 211 -40.38 15.57 4.02
N CYS A 212 -40.63 14.56 3.18
CA CYS A 212 -39.96 13.28 3.28
C CYS A 212 -38.43 13.40 3.09
N SER A 213 -37.95 14.25 2.21
CA SER A 213 -36.51 14.30 1.86
C SER A 213 -35.60 14.64 3.06
N PRO A 214 -35.82 15.73 3.81
CA PRO A 214 -35.02 16.01 5.00
C PRO A 214 -35.21 14.98 6.13
N LEU A 215 -36.39 14.36 6.23
CA LEU A 215 -36.65 13.33 7.23
C LEU A 215 -35.97 11.99 6.88
N ILE A 216 -35.85 11.65 5.59
CA ILE A 216 -35.08 10.48 5.14
C ILE A 216 -33.62 10.64 5.57
N THR A 217 -33.02 11.81 5.35
CA THR A 217 -31.65 12.11 5.79
C THR A 217 -31.43 11.84 7.28
N LYS A 218 -32.37 12.30 8.14
CA LYS A 218 -32.30 12.09 9.59
C LYS A 218 -32.49 10.62 10.02
N ARG A 219 -33.29 9.84 9.27
CA ARG A 219 -33.62 8.44 9.61
C ARG A 219 -32.70 7.41 8.95
N LEU A 220 -31.87 7.81 7.99
CA LEU A 220 -30.94 6.91 7.28
C LEU A 220 -29.89 6.36 8.26
N LYS A 221 -29.63 5.06 8.20
CA LYS A 221 -28.67 4.38 9.08
C LYS A 221 -27.58 3.71 8.24
N LEU A 222 -26.48 4.42 7.98
CA LEU A 222 -25.35 3.91 7.22
C LEU A 222 -24.81 2.58 7.74
N SER A 223 -24.76 2.38 9.07
CA SER A 223 -24.32 1.11 9.66
C SER A 223 -25.13 -0.10 9.19
N LYS A 224 -26.45 0.07 9.01
CA LYS A 224 -27.33 -1.02 8.51
C LYS A 224 -27.08 -1.30 7.04
N ILE A 225 -26.80 -0.26 6.24
CA ILE A 225 -26.46 -0.39 4.82
C ILE A 225 -25.14 -1.13 4.69
N LEU A 226 -24.11 -0.68 5.39
CA LEU A 226 -22.79 -1.28 5.33
C LEU A 226 -22.79 -2.73 5.81
N LYS A 227 -23.43 -3.06 6.93
CA LYS A 227 -23.57 -4.46 7.42
C LYS A 227 -24.17 -5.40 6.39
N LYS A 228 -25.17 -4.93 5.64
CA LYS A 228 -25.81 -5.74 4.59
C LYS A 228 -24.96 -5.85 3.33
N SER A 229 -24.29 -4.76 2.96
CA SER A 229 -23.47 -4.72 1.75
C SER A 229 -22.21 -5.57 1.88
N SER A 230 -21.55 -5.54 3.05
CA SER A 230 -20.24 -6.14 3.26
C SER A 230 -20.28 -7.58 3.78
N LYS A 231 -21.47 -8.16 3.99
CA LYS A 231 -21.64 -9.48 4.62
C LYS A 231 -20.78 -10.58 3.98
N ASP A 232 -20.67 -10.57 2.64
CA ASP A 232 -19.99 -11.63 1.88
C ASP A 232 -18.67 -11.12 1.27
N TRP A 233 -18.13 -9.99 1.73
CA TRP A 233 -16.88 -9.47 1.20
C TRP A 233 -15.68 -10.23 1.74
N ASP A 234 -14.88 -10.78 0.84
CA ASP A 234 -13.59 -11.39 1.13
C ASP A 234 -12.49 -10.57 0.44
N GLY A 235 -11.52 -10.11 1.22
CA GLY A 235 -10.44 -9.26 0.70
C GLY A 235 -9.85 -8.31 1.72
N GLY A 236 -8.86 -7.52 1.28
CA GLY A 236 -8.27 -6.43 2.08
C GLY A 236 -8.80 -5.09 1.60
N TYR A 237 -9.36 -4.26 2.48
CA TYR A 237 -9.98 -3.01 2.05
C TYR A 237 -10.04 -1.90 3.10
N VAL A 238 -9.87 -0.67 2.61
CA VAL A 238 -10.34 0.56 3.24
C VAL A 238 -11.19 1.31 2.21
N ILE A 239 -12.47 1.46 2.49
CA ILE A 239 -13.45 2.06 1.58
C ILE A 239 -14.03 3.33 2.20
N GLY A 240 -13.83 4.46 1.52
CA GLY A 240 -14.43 5.74 1.85
C GLY A 240 -15.64 6.02 0.97
N GLY A 241 -16.72 6.51 1.56
CA GLY A 241 -17.92 6.89 0.83
C GLY A 241 -18.58 8.14 1.37
N MET A 242 -19.22 8.88 0.46
CA MET A 242 -20.01 10.07 0.77
C MET A 242 -21.40 9.94 0.15
N ILE A 243 -22.43 10.20 0.94
CA ILE A 243 -23.83 10.25 0.45
C ILE A 243 -24.16 11.70 0.09
N GLY A 244 -24.90 11.91 -0.99
CA GLY A 244 -25.15 13.24 -1.54
C GLY A 244 -25.83 14.26 -0.59
N HIS A 245 -26.36 13.83 0.56
CA HIS A 245 -26.89 14.75 1.58
C HIS A 245 -25.82 15.17 2.61
N GLY A 246 -24.64 14.57 2.60
CA GLY A 246 -23.51 14.96 3.44
C GLY A 246 -23.03 13.94 4.47
N ASP A 247 -23.73 12.83 4.70
CA ASP A 247 -23.21 11.74 5.50
C ASP A 247 -22.05 11.05 4.77
N SER A 248 -21.05 10.60 5.52
CA SER A 248 -19.91 9.89 4.99
C SER A 248 -19.46 8.75 5.89
N PHE A 249 -18.65 7.85 5.33
CA PHE A 249 -18.12 6.71 6.08
C PHE A 249 -16.73 6.32 5.58
N ILE A 250 -15.96 5.69 6.47
CA ILE A 250 -14.73 4.97 6.14
C ILE A 250 -14.85 3.59 6.77
N LEU A 251 -14.89 2.54 5.96
CA LEU A 251 -15.01 1.14 6.39
C LEU A 251 -13.68 0.43 6.18
N ARG A 252 -13.21 -0.29 7.20
CA ARG A 252 -11.99 -1.10 7.16
C ARG A 252 -12.32 -2.60 7.24
N ASP A 253 -11.53 -3.43 6.57
CA ASP A 253 -11.66 -4.88 6.57
C ASP A 253 -11.53 -5.52 7.96
N PRO A 254 -12.12 -6.72 8.20
CA PRO A 254 -12.14 -7.38 9.51
C PRO A 254 -10.77 -7.81 10.05
N ALA A 255 -9.80 -8.09 9.18
CA ALA A 255 -8.45 -8.46 9.58
C ALA A 255 -7.49 -7.26 9.68
N GLY A 256 -7.96 -6.04 9.30
CA GLY A 256 -7.14 -4.83 9.31
C GLY A 256 -5.95 -4.90 8.36
N ILE A 257 -6.11 -5.59 7.23
CA ILE A 257 -5.07 -5.79 6.21
C ILE A 257 -4.55 -4.45 5.72
N ARG A 258 -5.48 -3.54 5.36
CA ARG A 258 -5.13 -2.21 4.85
C ARG A 258 -5.06 -1.18 5.97
N PRO A 259 -4.08 -0.23 5.91
CA PRO A 259 -3.95 0.81 6.92
C PRO A 259 -4.96 1.94 6.69
N ALA A 260 -5.52 2.46 7.79
CA ALA A 260 -6.32 3.67 7.82
C ALA A 260 -6.19 4.37 9.17
N PHE A 261 -5.95 5.66 9.13
CA PHE A 261 -5.76 6.51 10.31
C PHE A 261 -6.71 7.69 10.27
N TYR A 262 -7.10 8.20 11.44
CA TYR A 262 -7.97 9.35 11.54
C TYR A 262 -7.57 10.30 12.66
N TYR A 263 -7.97 11.55 12.49
CA TYR A 263 -7.88 12.62 13.48
C TYR A 263 -9.19 13.36 13.53
N LYS A 264 -9.56 13.86 14.72
CA LYS A 264 -10.72 14.71 14.94
C LYS A 264 -10.41 15.77 15.99
N ASP A 265 -10.79 17.02 15.68
CA ASP A 265 -10.91 18.11 16.63
C ASP A 265 -12.29 18.79 16.50
N ASP A 266 -12.40 20.05 16.91
CA ASP A 266 -13.62 20.86 16.79
C ASP A 266 -13.79 21.54 15.41
N GLU A 267 -12.80 21.44 14.52
CA GLU A 267 -12.79 22.04 13.20
C GLU A 267 -12.88 21.02 12.06
N VAL A 268 -12.22 19.87 12.23
CA VAL A 268 -12.11 18.89 11.13
C VAL A 268 -12.19 17.45 11.63
N ILE A 269 -12.68 16.57 10.77
CA ILE A 269 -12.41 15.14 10.83
C ILE A 269 -11.63 14.78 9.57
N VAL A 270 -10.49 14.12 9.75
CA VAL A 270 -9.57 13.75 8.69
C VAL A 270 -9.28 12.27 8.73
N VAL A 271 -9.26 11.63 7.58
CA VAL A 271 -8.80 10.23 7.43
C VAL A 271 -7.79 10.15 6.30
N ALA A 272 -6.77 9.32 6.48
CA ALA A 272 -5.81 8.99 5.42
C ALA A 272 -5.30 7.55 5.57
N SER A 273 -4.81 6.97 4.48
CA SER A 273 -4.17 5.65 4.51
C SER A 273 -2.85 5.67 5.29
N GLU A 274 -2.18 6.83 5.41
CA GLU A 274 -0.91 6.97 6.11
C GLU A 274 -0.97 8.03 7.22
N ARG A 275 -0.50 7.66 8.41
CA ARG A 275 -0.43 8.56 9.58
C ARG A 275 0.45 9.79 9.34
N PRO A 276 1.65 9.70 8.73
CA PRO A 276 2.49 10.87 8.44
C PRO A 276 1.85 11.90 7.51
N ALA A 277 0.93 11.48 6.64
CA ALA A 277 0.21 12.40 5.78
C ALA A 277 -0.68 13.34 6.60
N ILE A 278 -1.39 12.80 7.59
CA ILE A 278 -2.22 13.59 8.53
C ILE A 278 -1.33 14.47 9.40
N GLN A 279 -0.24 13.91 9.98
CA GLN A 279 0.69 14.66 10.82
C GLN A 279 1.22 15.91 10.10
N THR A 280 1.72 15.73 8.89
CA THR A 280 2.32 16.83 8.12
C THR A 280 1.27 17.84 7.66
N ALA A 281 0.10 17.38 7.18
CA ALA A 281 -0.93 18.30 6.68
C ALA A 281 -1.57 19.17 7.77
N PHE A 282 -1.62 18.68 9.01
CA PHE A 282 -2.30 19.36 10.13
C PHE A 282 -1.37 19.73 11.29
N ASN A 283 -0.05 19.50 11.18
CA ASN A 283 0.96 19.76 12.21
C ASN A 283 0.63 19.09 13.55
N LEU A 284 0.33 17.80 13.53
CA LEU A 284 -0.12 17.05 14.70
C LEU A 284 0.99 16.23 15.34
N LYS A 285 0.84 15.99 16.64
CA LYS A 285 1.64 15.00 17.36
C LYS A 285 1.16 13.57 17.06
N LEU A 286 2.04 12.59 17.29
CA LEU A 286 1.78 11.19 16.97
C LEU A 286 0.57 10.62 17.71
N ASP A 287 0.42 10.94 19.00
CA ASP A 287 -0.61 10.45 19.91
C ASP A 287 -2.03 10.97 19.60
N GLN A 288 -2.13 12.05 18.81
CA GLN A 288 -3.42 12.62 18.40
C GLN A 288 -4.10 11.84 17.26
N ILE A 289 -3.33 11.03 16.51
CA ILE A 289 -3.84 10.29 15.36
C ILE A 289 -4.08 8.82 15.74
N LYS A 290 -5.29 8.35 15.48
CA LYS A 290 -5.74 7.02 15.82
C LYS A 290 -5.88 6.13 14.59
N GLU A 291 -5.68 4.83 14.78
CA GLU A 291 -5.96 3.82 13.75
C GLU A 291 -7.47 3.52 13.71
N VAL A 292 -8.03 3.34 12.52
CA VAL A 292 -9.41 2.84 12.37
C VAL A 292 -9.42 1.37 12.77
N PRO A 293 -10.24 0.94 13.75
CA PRO A 293 -10.25 -0.45 14.18
C PRO A 293 -10.69 -1.42 13.05
N PRO A 294 -10.10 -2.63 12.98
CA PRO A 294 -10.53 -3.66 12.04
C PRO A 294 -12.02 -3.99 12.14
N GLY A 295 -12.69 -4.24 11.01
CA GLY A 295 -14.12 -4.56 10.96
C GLY A 295 -15.06 -3.38 11.26
N ASN A 296 -14.51 -2.21 11.57
CA ASN A 296 -15.27 -1.03 11.97
C ASN A 296 -15.42 -0.01 10.84
N ALA A 297 -16.46 0.80 10.95
CA ALA A 297 -16.61 2.01 10.15
C ALA A 297 -16.61 3.27 11.02
N LEU A 298 -15.88 4.28 10.57
CA LEU A 298 -16.12 5.66 10.98
C LEU A 298 -17.36 6.14 10.24
N LEU A 299 -18.41 6.49 10.95
CA LEU A 299 -19.65 7.03 10.43
C LEU A 299 -19.74 8.51 10.82
N ILE A 300 -19.76 9.39 9.84
CA ILE A 300 -19.79 10.83 10.04
C ILE A 300 -21.09 11.34 9.43
N ASN A 301 -21.97 11.87 10.27
CA ASN A 301 -23.23 12.42 9.77
C ASN A 301 -23.06 13.87 9.28
N LYS A 302 -24.09 14.40 8.59
CA LYS A 302 -24.08 15.78 8.08
C LYS A 302 -23.82 16.81 9.20
N ALA A 303 -24.23 16.55 10.44
CA ALA A 303 -23.99 17.45 11.56
C ALA A 303 -22.53 17.43 12.07
N GLY A 304 -21.68 16.51 11.59
CA GLY A 304 -20.28 16.37 12.00
C GLY A 304 -20.07 15.46 13.21
N GLU A 305 -21.08 14.71 13.62
CA GLU A 305 -20.92 13.70 14.65
C GLU A 305 -20.21 12.47 14.11
N LEU A 306 -19.11 12.08 14.77
CA LEU A 306 -18.36 10.88 14.45
C LEU A 306 -18.76 9.74 15.38
N ASN A 307 -19.19 8.63 14.81
CA ASN A 307 -19.48 7.39 15.50
C ASN A 307 -18.63 6.26 14.90
N ILE A 308 -17.91 5.53 15.74
CA ILE A 308 -17.19 4.32 15.35
C ILE A 308 -18.10 3.13 15.65
N LYS A 309 -18.41 2.34 14.63
CA LYS A 309 -19.30 1.18 14.79
C LYS A 309 -18.71 -0.06 14.14
N GLU A 310 -18.81 -1.16 14.85
CA GLU A 310 -18.55 -2.48 14.29
C GLU A 310 -19.58 -2.80 13.19
N ILE A 311 -19.08 -3.03 12.00
CA ILE A 311 -19.86 -3.42 10.82
C ILE A 311 -19.77 -4.93 10.60
N LEU A 312 -18.57 -5.46 10.63
CA LEU A 312 -18.27 -6.89 10.59
C LEU A 312 -17.50 -7.27 11.85
N PRO A 313 -17.72 -8.47 12.41
CA PRO A 313 -16.93 -8.96 13.53
C PRO A 313 -15.45 -8.92 13.14
N PRO A 314 -14.58 -8.28 13.94
CA PRO A 314 -13.15 -8.32 13.69
C PRO A 314 -12.63 -9.75 13.83
N THR A 315 -11.71 -10.14 12.95
CA THR A 315 -10.95 -11.37 13.03
C THR A 315 -9.60 -11.11 13.71
N GLU A 316 -8.73 -12.11 13.78
CA GLU A 316 -7.35 -11.89 14.19
C GLU A 316 -6.70 -10.82 13.30
N LYS A 317 -6.07 -9.82 13.92
CA LYS A 317 -5.43 -8.72 13.16
C LYS A 317 -4.24 -9.28 12.36
N LYS A 318 -4.34 -9.20 11.04
CA LYS A 318 -3.30 -9.59 10.08
C LYS A 318 -2.96 -8.42 9.17
N ALA A 319 -2.61 -7.28 9.80
CA ALA A 319 -2.15 -6.10 9.07
C ALA A 319 -0.90 -6.43 8.25
N CYS A 320 -0.86 -5.95 7.02
CA CYS A 320 0.19 -6.26 6.05
C CYS A 320 1.58 -5.86 6.58
N SER A 321 2.51 -6.84 6.67
CA SER A 321 3.89 -6.59 7.05
C SER A 321 4.69 -5.90 5.94
N PHE A 322 4.31 -6.06 4.68
CA PHE A 322 4.98 -5.42 3.56
C PHE A 322 4.75 -3.90 3.53
N GLU A 323 3.66 -3.42 4.11
CA GLU A 323 3.46 -1.99 4.41
C GLU A 323 4.60 -1.45 5.27
N ARG A 324 5.09 -2.22 6.23
CA ARG A 324 6.15 -1.82 7.15
C ARG A 324 7.52 -1.87 6.48
N ILE A 325 7.78 -2.92 5.70
CA ILE A 325 9.04 -3.11 4.99
C ILE A 325 9.21 -2.06 3.88
N TYR A 326 8.16 -1.82 3.09
CA TYR A 326 8.30 -1.11 1.83
C TYR A 326 7.29 0.01 1.56
N PHE A 327 5.96 -0.27 1.56
CA PHE A 327 4.98 0.65 0.95
C PHE A 327 4.78 1.95 1.72
N SER A 328 4.59 1.87 3.03
CA SER A 328 4.31 3.04 3.84
C SER A 328 5.54 3.91 4.05
N ARG A 329 5.32 5.19 4.28
CA ARG A 329 6.39 6.17 4.45
C ARG A 329 7.30 5.86 5.63
N GLY A 330 8.60 5.84 5.40
CA GLY A 330 9.61 5.66 6.44
C GLY A 330 9.73 6.80 7.45
N SER A 331 9.03 7.93 7.21
CA SER A 331 8.91 9.03 8.19
C SER A 331 7.89 8.77 9.29
N ASP A 332 7.12 7.67 9.24
CA ASP A 332 6.33 7.20 10.38
C ASP A 332 7.25 6.70 11.48
N ALA A 333 7.02 7.16 12.72
CA ALA A 333 7.91 6.84 13.85
C ALA A 333 8.03 5.34 14.16
N ASP A 334 6.93 4.59 14.00
CA ASP A 334 6.95 3.14 14.24
C ASP A 334 7.63 2.42 13.08
N ILE A 335 7.31 2.79 11.82
CA ILE A 335 7.95 2.22 10.63
C ILE A 335 9.46 2.49 10.62
N TYR A 336 9.88 3.67 11.02
CA TYR A 336 11.30 4.01 11.14
C TYR A 336 12.01 3.06 12.11
N LYS A 337 11.44 2.85 13.30
CA LYS A 337 11.99 1.93 14.30
C LYS A 337 12.00 0.48 13.81
N GLU A 338 10.90 0.03 13.21
CA GLU A 338 10.75 -1.32 12.69
C GLU A 338 11.73 -1.63 11.56
N ARG A 339 11.89 -0.72 10.59
CA ARG A 339 12.90 -0.89 9.53
C ARG A 339 14.32 -0.92 10.09
N LYS A 340 14.61 -0.07 11.07
CA LYS A 340 15.90 -0.06 11.76
C LYS A 340 16.15 -1.38 12.49
N GLU A 341 15.13 -1.92 13.15
CA GLU A 341 15.21 -3.20 13.85
C GLU A 341 15.41 -4.38 12.88
N LEU A 342 14.78 -4.36 11.69
CA LEU A 342 15.05 -5.36 10.64
C LEU A 342 16.53 -5.40 10.27
N GLY A 343 17.19 -4.25 10.12
CA GLY A 343 18.61 -4.16 9.85
C GLY A 343 19.48 -4.70 10.99
N LYS A 344 19.11 -4.47 12.25
CA LYS A 344 19.80 -5.03 13.42
C LYS A 344 19.69 -6.54 13.49
N LEU A 345 18.48 -7.06 13.31
CA LEU A 345 18.19 -8.48 13.48
C LEU A 345 18.82 -9.37 12.41
N ILE A 346 19.12 -8.85 11.21
CA ILE A 346 19.78 -9.63 10.16
C ILE A 346 21.31 -9.66 10.32
N MET A 347 21.89 -8.74 11.10
CA MET A 347 23.34 -8.58 11.22
C MET A 347 24.08 -9.82 11.73
N PRO A 348 23.58 -10.61 12.69
CA PRO A 348 24.24 -11.85 13.10
C PRO A 348 24.47 -12.85 11.96
N THR A 349 23.51 -12.96 11.03
CA THR A 349 23.64 -13.81 9.85
C THR A 349 24.70 -13.28 8.89
N ILE A 350 24.78 -11.96 8.72
CA ILE A 350 25.82 -11.31 7.90
C ILE A 350 27.20 -11.54 8.50
N LEU A 351 27.39 -11.32 9.82
CA LEU A 351 28.66 -11.53 10.50
C LEU A 351 29.17 -12.97 10.35
N LYS A 352 28.28 -13.95 10.47
CA LYS A 352 28.61 -15.36 10.24
C LYS A 352 29.05 -15.61 8.78
N GLU A 353 28.38 -15.03 7.81
CA GLU A 353 28.69 -15.21 6.37
C GLU A 353 30.05 -14.61 5.98
N ILE A 354 30.47 -13.51 6.63
CA ILE A 354 31.78 -12.88 6.41
C ILE A 354 32.86 -13.46 7.35
N ASN A 355 32.58 -14.53 8.10
CA ASN A 355 33.47 -15.08 9.13
C ASN A 355 34.02 -14.03 10.11
N TYR A 356 33.18 -13.01 10.43
CA TYR A 356 33.52 -11.87 11.31
C TYR A 356 34.68 -10.98 10.81
N ASP A 357 35.04 -11.09 9.53
CA ASP A 357 36.06 -10.24 8.89
C ASP A 357 35.47 -8.87 8.50
N ILE A 358 35.42 -7.95 9.47
CA ILE A 358 34.94 -6.59 9.26
C ILE A 358 35.95 -5.74 8.50
N SER A 359 37.24 -6.03 8.66
CA SER A 359 38.34 -5.23 8.09
C SER A 359 38.31 -5.22 6.54
N ASN A 360 37.95 -6.35 5.95
CA ASN A 360 37.80 -6.50 4.50
C ASN A 360 36.33 -6.42 4.04
N SER A 361 35.44 -5.90 4.87
CA SER A 361 34.02 -5.76 4.57
C SER A 361 33.61 -4.30 4.39
N VAL A 362 32.83 -4.02 3.34
CA VAL A 362 32.25 -2.70 3.06
C VAL A 362 30.73 -2.81 3.11
N PHE A 363 30.10 -1.99 3.92
CA PHE A 363 28.65 -1.98 4.13
C PHE A 363 28.00 -0.84 3.37
N SER A 364 26.94 -1.14 2.60
CA SER A 364 26.20 -0.17 1.80
C SER A 364 24.72 -0.55 1.67
N TYR A 365 23.95 0.20 0.90
CA TYR A 365 22.53 -0.03 0.67
C TYR A 365 22.09 0.39 -0.73
N ILE A 366 20.96 -0.15 -1.18
CA ILE A 366 20.26 0.28 -2.38
C ILE A 366 19.26 1.38 -2.01
N PRO A 367 19.42 2.62 -2.54
CA PRO A 367 18.49 3.71 -2.24
C PRO A 367 17.09 3.42 -2.84
N ASN A 368 15.95 3.90 -2.22
CA ASN A 368 15.94 4.78 -1.04
C ASN A 368 15.39 4.04 0.20
N THR A 369 14.50 3.04 0.03
CA THR A 369 13.71 2.44 1.13
C THR A 369 14.58 1.67 2.12
N ALA A 370 15.63 1.00 1.62
CA ALA A 370 16.56 0.22 2.44
C ALA A 370 17.44 1.06 3.38
N GLU A 371 17.53 2.39 3.18
CA GLU A 371 18.41 3.27 3.96
C GLU A 371 18.16 3.15 5.47
N THR A 372 16.90 3.09 5.91
CA THR A 372 16.60 2.98 7.35
C THR A 372 17.03 1.64 7.93
N SER A 373 16.87 0.54 7.18
CA SER A 373 17.38 -0.78 7.60
C SER A 373 18.90 -0.79 7.62
N PHE A 374 19.56 -0.11 6.70
CA PHE A 374 21.00 0.08 6.71
C PHE A 374 21.51 0.76 7.98
N TYR A 375 20.86 1.83 8.47
CA TYR A 375 21.23 2.43 9.75
C TYR A 375 21.14 1.45 10.92
N GLY A 376 20.13 0.55 10.91
CA GLY A 376 20.05 -0.53 11.90
C GLY A 376 21.19 -1.52 11.80
N MET A 377 21.58 -1.89 10.59
CA MET A 377 22.74 -2.76 10.33
C MET A 377 24.04 -2.12 10.81
N VAL A 378 24.26 -0.83 10.52
CA VAL A 378 25.44 -0.07 10.99
C VAL A 378 25.50 -0.03 12.51
N GLU A 379 24.39 0.32 13.18
CA GLU A 379 24.33 0.32 14.65
C GLU A 379 24.67 -1.06 15.26
N SER A 380 24.24 -2.14 14.60
CA SER A 380 24.54 -3.50 15.07
C SER A 380 26.00 -3.90 14.87
N VAL A 381 26.64 -3.53 13.76
CA VAL A 381 28.07 -3.81 13.56
C VAL A 381 28.93 -2.98 14.49
N ASP A 382 28.57 -1.73 14.77
CA ASP A 382 29.28 -0.90 15.75
C ASP A 382 29.20 -1.49 17.17
N ASN A 383 28.01 -1.95 17.58
CA ASN A 383 27.84 -2.64 18.87
C ASN A 383 28.68 -3.94 18.95
N TYR A 384 28.74 -4.69 17.86
CA TYR A 384 29.61 -5.87 17.78
C TYR A 384 31.08 -5.48 17.97
N LEU A 385 31.57 -4.45 17.25
CA LEU A 385 32.94 -3.95 17.37
C LEU A 385 33.25 -3.44 18.78
N ILE A 386 32.34 -2.71 19.42
CA ILE A 386 32.49 -2.26 20.80
C ILE A 386 32.71 -3.46 21.74
N ASN A 387 31.87 -4.49 21.64
CA ASN A 387 31.97 -5.69 22.46
C ASN A 387 33.28 -6.47 22.20
N LYS A 388 33.65 -6.65 20.91
CA LYS A 388 34.90 -7.28 20.50
C LYS A 388 36.10 -6.56 21.11
N LYS A 389 36.22 -5.26 20.92
CA LYS A 389 37.31 -4.41 21.44
C LYS A 389 37.38 -4.40 22.96
N THR A 390 36.23 -4.28 23.61
CA THR A 390 36.15 -4.33 25.08
C THR A 390 36.70 -5.64 25.61
N ASN A 391 36.30 -6.78 25.04
CA ASN A 391 36.78 -8.09 25.43
C ASN A 391 38.27 -8.25 25.15
N GLU A 392 38.77 -7.76 24.02
CA GLU A 392 40.19 -7.81 23.66
C GLU A 392 41.07 -7.03 24.65
N ILE A 393 40.66 -5.80 24.99
CA ILE A 393 41.35 -4.96 25.96
C ILE A 393 41.33 -5.57 27.37
N LEU A 394 40.16 -6.08 27.83
CA LEU A 394 40.02 -6.67 29.18
C LEU A 394 40.78 -7.99 29.35
N ASN A 395 40.88 -8.78 28.29
CA ASN A 395 41.57 -10.08 28.33
C ASN A 395 43.10 -9.94 28.23
N ASN A 396 43.65 -8.81 27.76
CA ASN A 396 45.08 -8.55 27.66
C ASN A 396 45.57 -7.66 28.81
N LYS A 397 45.98 -8.28 29.93
CA LYS A 397 46.46 -7.57 31.14
C LYS A 397 47.68 -6.67 30.91
N ASN A 398 48.44 -6.90 29.83
CA ASN A 398 49.70 -6.19 29.54
C ASN A 398 49.57 -5.32 28.26
N ILE A 399 48.38 -4.95 27.88
CA ILE A 399 48.13 -4.14 26.66
C ILE A 399 48.76 -2.74 26.78
N SER A 400 49.59 -2.37 25.81
CA SER A 400 50.16 -1.03 25.78
C SER A 400 49.16 0.03 25.33
N LYS A 401 49.45 1.30 25.60
CA LYS A 401 48.63 2.42 25.15
C LYS A 401 48.49 2.42 23.63
N GLU A 402 49.56 2.14 22.91
CA GLU A 402 49.60 2.09 21.45
C GLU A 402 48.70 0.97 20.92
N GLN A 403 48.75 -0.21 21.53
CA GLN A 403 47.86 -1.33 21.20
C GLN A 403 46.39 -1.02 21.50
N ILE A 404 46.10 -0.33 22.62
CA ILE A 404 44.72 0.13 22.90
C ILE A 404 44.23 1.07 21.80
N VAL A 405 45.05 2.02 21.36
CA VAL A 405 44.70 2.96 20.28
C VAL A 405 44.47 2.21 18.97
N GLU A 406 45.30 1.20 18.65
CA GLU A 406 45.13 0.36 17.47
C GLU A 406 43.80 -0.40 17.51
N VAL A 407 43.48 -1.10 18.58
CA VAL A 407 42.21 -1.81 18.78
C VAL A 407 41.02 -0.85 18.68
N LEU A 408 41.10 0.30 19.32
CA LEU A 408 40.03 1.31 19.29
C LEU A 408 39.87 1.98 17.91
N SER A 409 40.93 1.99 17.09
CA SER A 409 40.89 2.61 15.75
C SER A 409 40.17 1.76 14.69
N GLU A 410 39.99 0.44 14.95
CA GLU A 410 39.22 -0.42 14.04
C GLU A 410 37.81 0.16 13.82
N ARG A 411 37.37 0.26 12.58
CA ARG A 411 36.05 0.79 12.16
C ARG A 411 35.46 -0.08 11.07
N ALA A 412 34.13 -0.23 11.09
CA ALA A 412 33.42 -0.73 9.91
C ALA A 412 33.54 0.26 8.75
N ARG A 413 33.79 -0.21 7.56
CA ARG A 413 33.81 0.59 6.34
C ARG A 413 32.39 0.76 5.82
N ILE A 414 31.88 1.96 5.93
CA ILE A 414 30.51 2.34 5.57
C ILE A 414 30.59 3.31 4.41
N GLU A 415 30.11 2.86 3.24
CA GLU A 415 30.24 3.63 2.00
C GLU A 415 28.89 3.75 1.27
N LYS A 416 28.65 4.91 0.68
CA LYS A 416 27.49 5.11 -0.20
C LYS A 416 27.87 4.74 -1.62
N ILE A 417 27.64 3.47 -1.97
CA ILE A 417 28.04 2.92 -3.26
C ILE A 417 27.06 3.28 -4.38
N ALA A 418 25.75 3.19 -4.13
CA ALA A 418 24.73 3.46 -5.12
C ALA A 418 24.01 4.78 -4.84
N ILE A 419 23.87 5.61 -5.87
CA ILE A 419 23.13 6.87 -5.84
C ILE A 419 22.04 6.77 -6.91
N LYS A 420 20.78 6.97 -6.52
CA LYS A 420 19.66 6.90 -7.46
C LYS A 420 19.45 8.23 -8.15
N ASP A 421 19.54 8.27 -9.47
CA ASP A 421 19.18 9.44 -10.25
C ASP A 421 17.66 9.54 -10.43
N VAL A 422 17.07 10.55 -9.80
CA VAL A 422 15.62 10.78 -9.83
C VAL A 422 15.15 11.31 -11.20
N LYS A 423 16.01 11.99 -11.94
CA LYS A 423 15.64 12.65 -13.21
C LYS A 423 15.40 11.67 -14.37
N LEU A 424 16.09 10.53 -14.38
CA LEU A 424 15.93 9.51 -15.45
C LEU A 424 14.54 8.87 -15.51
N ARG A 425 13.77 8.88 -14.41
CA ARG A 425 12.40 8.34 -14.40
C ARG A 425 11.38 9.13 -15.21
N THR A 426 11.62 10.41 -15.48
CA THR A 426 10.64 11.30 -16.12
C THR A 426 10.64 11.23 -17.65
N PHE A 427 11.64 10.60 -18.27
CA PHE A 427 11.78 10.54 -19.73
C PHE A 427 11.43 9.19 -20.38
N ILE A 428 11.09 8.17 -19.59
CA ILE A 428 10.82 6.82 -20.11
C ILE A 428 9.33 6.63 -20.35
N THR A 429 8.90 6.71 -21.60
CA THR A 429 7.48 6.63 -22.01
C THR A 429 7.08 5.30 -22.67
N GLU A 430 8.01 4.44 -23.11
CA GLU A 430 7.67 3.19 -23.81
C GLU A 430 8.35 1.96 -23.21
N ASP A 431 7.61 0.81 -23.18
CA ASP A 431 8.05 -0.44 -22.57
C ASP A 431 9.28 -1.09 -23.24
N SER A 432 9.53 -0.81 -24.52
CA SER A 432 10.64 -1.41 -25.29
C SER A 432 12.01 -0.81 -25.00
N SER A 433 12.07 0.44 -24.49
CA SER A 433 13.33 1.12 -24.12
C SER A 433 13.69 1.00 -22.64
N ARG A 434 12.84 0.33 -21.84
CA ARG A 434 13.06 0.18 -20.39
C ARG A 434 14.28 -0.66 -20.02
N ASP A 435 14.61 -1.68 -20.80
CA ASP A 435 15.70 -2.59 -20.44
C ASP A 435 17.07 -1.91 -20.48
N ASP A 436 17.34 -1.05 -21.46
CA ASP A 436 18.61 -0.31 -21.55
C ASP A 436 18.73 0.82 -20.51
N LEU A 437 17.59 1.45 -20.16
CA LEU A 437 17.56 2.56 -19.19
C LEU A 437 17.61 2.08 -17.73
N VAL A 438 17.18 0.86 -17.45
CA VAL A 438 17.29 0.25 -16.10
C VAL A 438 18.77 0.09 -15.69
N GLU A 439 19.69 -0.08 -16.63
CA GLU A 439 21.12 -0.15 -16.34
C GLU A 439 21.72 1.20 -15.86
N HIS A 440 21.05 2.33 -16.13
CA HIS A 440 21.52 3.68 -15.84
C HIS A 440 20.73 4.41 -14.71
N VAL A 441 19.85 3.71 -14.00
CA VAL A 441 19.05 4.29 -12.89
C VAL A 441 19.90 4.65 -11.68
N TYR A 442 21.08 4.03 -11.56
CA TYR A 442 21.98 4.25 -10.42
C TYR A 442 23.35 4.71 -10.89
N ASP A 443 23.85 5.76 -10.29
CA ASP A 443 25.27 6.12 -10.34
C ASP A 443 26.04 5.34 -9.28
N ILE A 444 27.34 5.09 -9.54
CA ILE A 444 28.20 4.33 -8.64
C ILE A 444 29.38 5.18 -8.17
N THR A 445 29.72 5.03 -6.90
CA THR A 445 30.96 5.61 -6.33
C THR A 445 32.13 4.67 -6.61
N TYR A 446 32.98 5.03 -7.56
CA TYR A 446 34.21 4.28 -7.88
C TYR A 446 35.35 4.59 -6.91
N GLY A 447 36.33 3.66 -6.85
CA GLY A 447 37.61 3.86 -6.11
C GLY A 447 37.56 3.57 -4.61
N VAL A 448 36.39 3.22 -4.06
CA VAL A 448 36.23 2.93 -2.62
C VAL A 448 36.27 1.43 -2.30
N ILE A 449 36.16 0.56 -3.31
CA ILE A 449 36.19 -0.91 -3.17
C ILE A 449 37.52 -1.45 -3.64
N LYS A 450 38.11 -2.36 -2.87
CA LYS A 450 39.36 -3.10 -3.18
C LYS A 450 39.03 -4.49 -3.69
N LYS A 451 39.96 -5.08 -4.46
CA LYS A 451 39.82 -6.45 -4.98
C LYS A 451 39.74 -7.54 -3.90
N THR A 452 40.13 -7.23 -2.67
CA THR A 452 40.06 -8.12 -1.50
C THR A 452 38.76 -7.99 -0.72
N ASP A 453 37.97 -6.95 -1.01
CA ASP A 453 36.82 -6.59 -0.22
C ASP A 453 35.61 -7.50 -0.48
N THR A 454 34.84 -7.74 0.58
CA THR A 454 33.48 -8.24 0.54
C THR A 454 32.53 -7.05 0.61
N LEU A 455 31.76 -6.82 -0.48
CA LEU A 455 30.75 -5.76 -0.54
C LEU A 455 29.41 -6.29 -0.03
N ILE A 456 28.93 -5.75 1.10
CA ILE A 456 27.65 -6.09 1.71
C ILE A 456 26.67 -4.97 1.39
N ILE A 457 25.58 -5.29 0.69
CA ILE A 457 24.61 -4.29 0.28
C ILE A 457 23.20 -4.72 0.67
N ILE A 458 22.52 -3.90 1.47
CA ILE A 458 21.15 -4.18 1.90
C ILE A 458 20.13 -3.55 0.94
N ASP A 459 19.12 -4.35 0.57
CA ASP A 459 17.91 -3.91 -0.15
C ASP A 459 16.67 -4.18 0.72
N ASP A 460 15.55 -3.52 0.42
CA ASP A 460 14.31 -3.72 1.16
C ASP A 460 13.68 -5.10 0.89
N SER A 461 13.67 -5.56 -0.37
CA SER A 461 13.07 -6.83 -0.76
C SER A 461 13.51 -7.29 -2.15
N ILE A 462 13.50 -8.60 -2.38
CA ILE A 462 13.75 -9.23 -3.69
C ILE A 462 12.50 -10.02 -4.07
N VAL A 463 11.81 -9.59 -5.12
CA VAL A 463 10.54 -10.19 -5.57
C VAL A 463 10.75 -11.00 -6.85
N ARG A 464 11.04 -10.32 -7.96
CA ARG A 464 11.26 -10.91 -9.29
C ARG A 464 12.73 -11.14 -9.59
N GLY A 465 13.60 -10.36 -8.94
CA GLY A 465 15.04 -10.38 -9.12
C GLY A 465 15.52 -9.83 -10.47
N THR A 466 14.63 -9.29 -11.30
CA THR A 466 14.98 -8.84 -12.65
C THR A 466 15.95 -7.68 -12.64
N THR A 467 15.66 -6.63 -11.87
CA THR A 467 16.53 -5.46 -11.75
C THR A 467 17.83 -5.82 -11.03
N LEU A 468 17.75 -6.69 -10.01
CA LEU A 468 18.95 -7.19 -9.33
C LEU A 468 19.89 -7.89 -10.33
N LYS A 469 19.38 -8.79 -11.16
CA LYS A 469 20.16 -9.52 -12.16
C LYS A 469 20.67 -8.63 -13.30
N LYS A 470 19.78 -7.84 -13.91
CA LYS A 470 20.09 -7.08 -15.12
C LYS A 470 20.93 -5.84 -14.88
N SER A 471 20.75 -5.17 -13.72
CA SER A 471 21.36 -3.88 -13.41
C SER A 471 22.28 -3.95 -12.19
N ILE A 472 21.75 -4.20 -11.00
CA ILE A 472 22.47 -4.00 -9.75
C ILE A 472 23.71 -4.88 -9.62
N LEU A 473 23.60 -6.20 -9.87
CA LEU A 473 24.74 -7.11 -9.75
C LEU A 473 25.85 -6.76 -10.75
N LYS A 474 25.50 -6.46 -12.00
CA LYS A 474 26.49 -6.02 -13.02
C LYS A 474 27.18 -4.73 -12.60
N MET A 475 26.41 -3.79 -12.07
CA MET A 475 26.91 -2.51 -11.59
C MET A 475 27.89 -2.69 -10.44
N LEU A 476 27.56 -3.52 -9.46
CA LEU A 476 28.42 -3.80 -8.31
C LEU A 476 29.67 -4.60 -8.69
N ASP A 477 29.58 -5.52 -9.65
CA ASP A 477 30.70 -6.32 -10.15
C ASP A 477 31.77 -5.45 -10.84
N ARG A 478 31.37 -4.35 -11.49
CA ARG A 478 32.30 -3.36 -12.09
C ARG A 478 33.23 -2.70 -11.07
N LEU A 479 32.88 -2.71 -9.78
CA LEU A 479 33.73 -2.20 -8.71
C LEU A 479 34.88 -3.17 -8.37
N GLY A 480 34.82 -4.42 -8.84
CA GLY A 480 35.82 -5.45 -8.68
C GLY A 480 35.98 -6.01 -7.26
N PRO A 481 34.93 -6.20 -6.46
CA PRO A 481 35.05 -6.84 -5.15
C PRO A 481 35.36 -8.32 -5.28
N LYS A 482 35.94 -8.92 -4.23
CA LYS A 482 36.11 -10.37 -4.15
C LYS A 482 34.77 -11.09 -4.05
N LYS A 483 33.84 -10.55 -3.24
CA LYS A 483 32.52 -11.12 -2.95
C LYS A 483 31.47 -10.02 -2.84
N ILE A 484 30.26 -10.30 -3.31
CA ILE A 484 29.09 -9.44 -3.16
C ILE A 484 28.05 -10.19 -2.32
N ILE A 485 27.65 -9.61 -1.20
CA ILE A 485 26.56 -10.12 -0.36
C ILE A 485 25.39 -9.17 -0.51
N VAL A 486 24.31 -9.64 -1.15
CA VAL A 486 23.05 -8.89 -1.23
C VAL A 486 22.16 -9.35 -0.08
N VAL A 487 21.72 -8.40 0.72
CA VAL A 487 20.90 -8.65 1.92
C VAL A 487 19.50 -8.10 1.68
N SER A 488 18.48 -8.95 1.76
CA SER A 488 17.08 -8.53 1.76
C SER A 488 16.58 -8.33 3.18
N SER A 489 16.09 -7.13 3.53
CA SER A 489 15.45 -6.89 4.84
C SER A 489 14.07 -7.54 4.96
N ALA A 490 13.53 -8.11 3.87
CA ALA A 490 12.34 -8.95 3.82
C ALA A 490 12.69 -10.44 3.73
N PRO A 491 11.84 -11.35 4.24
CA PRO A 491 11.90 -12.77 3.92
C PRO A 491 11.66 -13.05 2.42
N GLN A 492 11.89 -14.29 2.00
CA GLN A 492 11.61 -14.74 0.63
C GLN A 492 10.12 -14.61 0.31
N ILE A 493 9.78 -13.88 -0.75
CA ILE A 493 8.40 -13.76 -1.24
C ILE A 493 8.08 -15.01 -2.07
N ARG A 494 7.32 -15.92 -1.47
CA ARG A 494 7.01 -17.26 -2.00
C ARG A 494 5.64 -17.38 -2.62
N TYR A 495 4.68 -16.56 -2.14
CA TYR A 495 3.26 -16.66 -2.50
C TYR A 495 2.74 -15.35 -3.09
N PRO A 496 1.73 -15.42 -3.99
CA PRO A 496 1.17 -14.23 -4.61
C PRO A 496 0.38 -13.39 -3.62
N ASP A 497 0.26 -12.10 -3.91
CA ASP A 497 -0.70 -11.23 -3.25
C ASP A 497 -2.07 -11.30 -3.93
N CYS A 498 -3.12 -11.15 -3.13
CA CYS A 498 -4.51 -11.05 -3.59
C CYS A 498 -5.26 -9.85 -2.99
N TYR A 499 -4.55 -8.98 -2.28
CA TYR A 499 -5.17 -7.84 -1.59
C TYR A 499 -4.80 -6.47 -2.20
N GLY A 500 -4.18 -6.45 -3.40
CA GLY A 500 -4.00 -5.24 -4.20
C GLY A 500 -2.56 -4.87 -4.55
N ILE A 501 -1.57 -5.70 -4.18
CA ILE A 501 -0.18 -5.51 -4.61
C ILE A 501 0.06 -6.26 -5.93
N ASP A 502 0.89 -5.71 -6.81
CA ASP A 502 1.22 -6.33 -8.11
C ASP A 502 2.19 -7.51 -7.97
N MET A 503 1.77 -8.54 -7.24
CA MET A 503 2.48 -9.80 -7.05
C MET A 503 1.54 -11.01 -7.26
N ALA A 504 0.55 -10.88 -8.14
CA ALA A 504 -0.48 -11.90 -8.34
C ALA A 504 -0.03 -13.12 -9.17
N ASN A 505 1.12 -13.05 -9.84
CA ASN A 505 1.61 -14.11 -10.73
C ASN A 505 2.76 -14.88 -10.07
N LEU A 506 2.54 -16.17 -9.77
CA LEU A 506 3.55 -17.06 -9.17
C LEU A 506 4.82 -17.19 -10.04
N GLU A 507 4.68 -17.36 -11.36
CA GLU A 507 5.80 -17.53 -12.26
C GLU A 507 6.77 -16.33 -12.26
N SER A 508 6.28 -15.15 -11.90
CA SER A 508 7.12 -13.95 -11.80
C SER A 508 8.01 -13.92 -10.55
N LEU A 509 7.67 -14.67 -9.49
CA LEU A 509 8.40 -14.68 -8.23
C LEU A 509 9.71 -15.48 -8.35
N ILE A 510 10.82 -14.87 -7.95
CA ILE A 510 12.14 -15.54 -8.02
C ILE A 510 12.20 -16.79 -7.13
N ALA A 511 11.54 -16.76 -5.96
CA ALA A 511 11.47 -17.90 -5.05
C ALA A 511 10.71 -19.09 -5.70
N PHE A 512 9.69 -18.82 -6.51
CA PHE A 512 8.97 -19.87 -7.22
C PHE A 512 9.82 -20.46 -8.36
N LYS A 513 10.57 -19.64 -9.08
CA LYS A 513 11.55 -20.12 -10.08
C LYS A 513 12.62 -21.01 -9.45
N ALA A 514 13.11 -20.61 -8.27
CA ALA A 514 14.06 -21.40 -7.50
C ALA A 514 13.46 -22.74 -7.06
N LEU A 515 12.22 -22.74 -6.57
CA LEU A 515 11.49 -23.96 -6.23
C LEU A 515 11.39 -24.94 -7.43
N LEU A 516 11.00 -24.45 -8.60
CA LEU A 516 10.93 -25.27 -9.81
C LEU A 516 12.30 -25.85 -10.22
N SER A 517 13.36 -25.07 -10.06
CA SER A 517 14.73 -25.53 -10.34
C SER A 517 15.18 -26.61 -9.36
N LEU A 518 14.91 -26.47 -8.07
CA LEU A 518 15.19 -27.46 -7.03
C LEU A 518 14.42 -28.77 -7.28
N LEU A 519 13.12 -28.68 -7.60
CA LEU A 519 12.33 -29.88 -7.94
C LEU A 519 12.88 -30.64 -9.14
N LYS A 520 13.42 -29.94 -10.15
CA LYS A 520 14.10 -30.57 -11.29
C LYS A 520 15.42 -31.25 -10.87
N GLN A 521 16.26 -30.57 -10.09
CA GLN A 521 17.54 -31.10 -9.62
C GLN A 521 17.37 -32.34 -8.71
N THR A 522 16.31 -32.39 -7.93
CA THR A 522 16.03 -33.52 -7.02
C THR A 522 15.15 -34.61 -7.65
N ASN A 523 14.89 -34.54 -8.94
CA ASN A 523 14.01 -35.47 -9.69
C ASN A 523 12.58 -35.55 -9.10
N GLN A 524 12.08 -34.50 -8.48
CA GLN A 524 10.75 -34.42 -7.87
C GLN A 524 9.76 -33.58 -8.69
N TYR A 525 10.07 -33.28 -9.94
CA TYR A 525 9.26 -32.39 -10.78
C TYR A 525 7.84 -32.91 -11.02
N SER A 526 7.60 -34.23 -10.95
CA SER A 526 6.28 -34.87 -11.06
C SER A 526 5.30 -34.43 -9.95
N LEU A 527 5.79 -33.86 -8.84
CA LEU A 527 4.94 -33.28 -7.81
C LEU A 527 4.14 -32.07 -8.30
N ILE A 528 4.63 -31.37 -9.33
CA ILE A 528 3.89 -30.28 -9.98
C ILE A 528 2.56 -30.78 -10.55
N ASP A 529 2.56 -31.94 -11.27
CA ASP A 529 1.33 -32.55 -11.81
C ASP A 529 0.37 -32.98 -10.70
N SER A 530 0.89 -33.56 -9.62
CA SER A 530 0.06 -33.99 -8.49
C SER A 530 -0.56 -32.80 -7.76
N THR A 531 0.18 -31.71 -7.58
CA THR A 531 -0.29 -30.47 -6.97
C THR A 531 -1.34 -29.79 -7.84
N TYR A 532 -1.14 -29.75 -9.16
CA TYR A 532 -2.12 -29.26 -10.11
C TYR A 532 -3.47 -30.02 -9.98
N LYS A 533 -3.41 -31.35 -9.95
CA LYS A 533 -4.62 -32.19 -9.79
C LYS A 533 -5.32 -31.91 -8.46
N LYS A 534 -4.58 -31.70 -7.36
CA LYS A 534 -5.14 -31.33 -6.06
C LYS A 534 -5.82 -29.96 -6.11
N CYS A 535 -5.15 -28.93 -6.66
CA CYS A 535 -5.72 -27.60 -6.82
C CYS A 535 -6.98 -27.60 -7.69
N LYS A 536 -6.95 -28.33 -8.81
CA LYS A 536 -8.07 -28.44 -9.75
C LYS A 536 -9.32 -29.08 -9.12
N LYS A 537 -9.15 -30.08 -8.27
CA LYS A 537 -10.27 -30.70 -7.52
C LYS A 537 -10.97 -29.74 -6.57
N GLN A 538 -10.30 -28.67 -6.13
CA GLN A 538 -10.85 -27.70 -5.18
C GLN A 538 -11.55 -26.50 -5.84
N GLU A 539 -11.52 -26.37 -7.17
CA GLU A 539 -12.12 -25.21 -7.85
C GLU A 539 -13.62 -24.99 -7.51
N LEU A 540 -14.35 -26.05 -7.24
CA LEU A 540 -15.79 -25.99 -6.94
C LEU A 540 -16.12 -26.03 -5.44
N LEU A 541 -15.12 -26.15 -4.58
CA LEU A 541 -15.34 -26.16 -3.13
C LEU A 541 -15.63 -24.75 -2.61
N PRO A 542 -16.37 -24.60 -1.50
CA PRO A 542 -16.47 -23.33 -0.79
C PRO A 542 -15.08 -22.84 -0.34
N ASP A 543 -14.86 -21.51 -0.29
CA ASP A 543 -13.57 -20.92 0.10
C ASP A 543 -13.06 -21.41 1.46
N SER A 544 -13.97 -21.68 2.41
CA SER A 544 -13.64 -22.18 3.74
C SER A 544 -13.03 -23.60 3.76
N GLU A 545 -13.20 -24.37 2.69
CA GLU A 545 -12.72 -25.75 2.57
C GLU A 545 -11.44 -25.86 1.72
N ILE A 546 -10.96 -24.74 1.16
CA ILE A 546 -9.81 -24.73 0.27
C ILE A 546 -8.50 -24.74 1.06
N THR A 547 -7.62 -25.66 0.70
CA THR A 547 -6.26 -25.80 1.23
C THR A 547 -5.24 -25.25 0.23
N ASN A 548 -4.27 -24.49 0.71
CA ASN A 548 -3.14 -24.02 -0.09
C ASN A 548 -2.13 -25.16 -0.34
N TYR A 549 -2.24 -25.87 -1.44
CA TYR A 549 -1.33 -26.98 -1.78
C TYR A 549 0.04 -26.53 -2.32
N VAL A 550 0.23 -25.27 -2.65
CA VAL A 550 1.54 -24.76 -3.03
C VAL A 550 2.52 -24.78 -1.85
N LYS A 551 1.99 -24.76 -0.61
CA LYS A 551 2.80 -24.91 0.61
C LYS A 551 3.51 -26.27 0.66
N ASP A 552 2.86 -27.33 0.21
CA ASP A 552 3.44 -28.68 0.22
C ASP A 552 4.75 -28.72 -0.60
N LEU A 553 4.81 -28.00 -1.74
CA LEU A 553 6.01 -27.92 -2.57
C LEU A 553 7.16 -27.17 -1.89
N TYR A 554 6.83 -26.06 -1.21
CA TYR A 554 7.85 -25.29 -0.49
C TYR A 554 8.36 -25.99 0.78
N SER A 555 7.56 -26.85 1.39
CA SER A 555 7.94 -27.60 2.59
C SER A 555 9.03 -28.65 2.35
N LEU A 556 9.29 -29.01 1.10
CA LEU A 556 10.33 -29.96 0.70
C LEU A 556 11.76 -29.39 0.85
N PHE A 557 11.88 -28.07 0.89
CA PHE A 557 13.18 -27.39 0.90
C PHE A 557 13.26 -26.37 2.02
N SER A 558 14.43 -26.27 2.63
CA SER A 558 14.74 -25.23 3.61
C SER A 558 14.82 -23.83 2.95
N ALA A 559 14.71 -22.80 3.78
CA ALA A 559 14.90 -21.43 3.32
C ALA A 559 16.31 -21.20 2.74
N GLU A 560 17.32 -21.87 3.28
CA GLU A 560 18.71 -21.76 2.80
C GLU A 560 18.90 -22.40 1.43
N GLU A 561 18.31 -23.57 1.16
CA GLU A 561 18.36 -24.22 -0.16
C GLU A 561 17.69 -23.34 -1.23
N ILE A 562 16.53 -22.73 -0.89
CA ILE A 562 15.85 -21.79 -1.80
C ILE A 562 16.71 -20.55 -2.02
N SER A 563 17.34 -19.97 -0.97
CA SER A 563 18.23 -18.81 -1.10
C SER A 563 19.45 -19.11 -1.98
N THR A 564 20.03 -20.29 -1.82
CA THR A 564 21.17 -20.75 -2.63
C THR A 564 20.79 -20.89 -4.09
N MET A 565 19.61 -21.45 -4.39
CA MET A 565 19.12 -21.56 -5.74
C MET A 565 18.79 -20.17 -6.34
N ILE A 566 18.19 -19.26 -5.56
CA ILE A 566 17.95 -17.87 -6.00
C ILE A 566 19.29 -17.21 -6.35
N THR A 567 20.32 -17.37 -5.51
CA THR A 567 21.66 -16.84 -5.77
C THR A 567 22.19 -17.35 -7.10
N SER A 568 22.14 -18.66 -7.36
CA SER A 568 22.56 -19.26 -8.61
C SER A 568 21.83 -18.69 -9.81
N LEU A 569 20.49 -18.59 -9.75
CA LEU A 569 19.66 -18.06 -10.85
C LEU A 569 19.96 -16.59 -11.19
N LEU A 570 20.40 -15.81 -10.23
CA LEU A 570 20.63 -14.38 -10.40
C LEU A 570 22.08 -14.03 -10.74
N SER A 571 23.06 -14.81 -10.29
CA SER A 571 24.51 -14.52 -10.44
C SER A 571 25.18 -15.26 -11.57
N THR A 572 24.69 -16.46 -11.97
CA THR A 572 25.32 -17.26 -13.03
C THR A 572 25.40 -16.47 -14.33
N ASP A 573 26.61 -16.42 -14.93
CA ASP A 573 26.94 -15.69 -16.15
C ASP A 573 26.71 -14.16 -16.08
N VAL A 574 26.59 -13.60 -14.86
CA VAL A 574 26.34 -12.16 -14.64
C VAL A 574 27.53 -11.46 -14.01
N THR A 575 28.18 -12.11 -13.05
CA THR A 575 29.26 -11.51 -12.22
C THR A 575 30.52 -12.35 -12.24
N SER A 576 31.68 -11.68 -12.11
CA SER A 576 32.98 -12.29 -11.86
C SER A 576 33.21 -12.54 -10.38
N ALA A 577 32.67 -11.67 -9.51
CA ALA A 577 32.72 -11.81 -8.07
C ALA A 577 31.82 -12.97 -7.59
N GLU A 578 32.21 -13.62 -6.49
CA GLU A 578 31.34 -14.54 -5.77
C GLU A 578 30.10 -13.78 -5.26
N VAL A 579 28.90 -14.32 -5.46
CA VAL A 579 27.65 -13.71 -4.97
C VAL A 579 27.00 -14.62 -3.93
N LYS A 580 26.49 -13.99 -2.86
CA LYS A 580 25.60 -14.62 -1.89
C LYS A 580 24.39 -13.73 -1.65
N ILE A 581 23.20 -14.32 -1.55
CA ILE A 581 21.97 -13.59 -1.20
C ILE A 581 21.47 -14.09 0.15
N ILE A 582 21.26 -13.14 1.07
CA ILE A 582 20.75 -13.39 2.43
C ILE A 582 19.37 -12.77 2.56
N PHE A 583 18.41 -13.53 3.04
CA PHE A 583 17.06 -13.05 3.34
C PHE A 583 16.82 -12.96 4.83
N GLN A 584 16.00 -12.00 5.24
CA GLN A 584 15.48 -11.94 6.61
C GLN A 584 14.72 -13.21 6.96
N SER A 585 14.69 -13.58 8.24
CA SER A 585 13.81 -14.64 8.72
C SER A 585 12.41 -14.10 9.05
N ILE A 586 11.40 -14.99 9.03
CA ILE A 586 10.02 -14.66 9.40
C ILE A 586 9.95 -14.31 10.90
N GLU A 587 10.71 -15.02 11.75
CA GLU A 587 10.79 -14.78 13.18
C GLU A 587 11.32 -13.37 13.47
N ASN A 588 12.37 -12.95 12.78
CA ASN A 588 12.92 -11.61 12.91
C ASN A 588 11.96 -10.52 12.39
N LEU A 589 11.25 -10.81 11.30
CA LEU A 589 10.19 -9.91 10.81
C LEU A 589 9.12 -9.69 11.87
N HIS A 590 8.64 -10.75 12.50
CA HIS A 590 7.63 -10.65 13.57
C HIS A 590 8.15 -9.93 14.81
N LYS A 591 9.44 -10.10 15.16
CA LYS A 591 10.07 -9.33 16.24
C LYS A 591 10.16 -7.84 15.92
N ALA A 592 10.54 -7.50 14.69
CA ALA A 592 10.65 -6.11 14.27
C ALA A 592 9.29 -5.42 14.10
N CYS A 593 8.28 -6.14 13.59
CA CYS A 593 6.96 -5.62 13.23
C CYS A 593 5.82 -6.34 14.00
N PRO A 594 5.78 -6.31 15.35
CA PRO A 594 4.88 -7.14 16.14
C PRO A 594 3.39 -6.83 15.96
N ASN A 595 3.05 -5.64 15.46
CA ASN A 595 1.68 -5.19 15.23
C ASN A 595 1.18 -5.45 13.79
N ASN A 596 2.06 -5.97 12.89
CA ASN A 596 1.79 -6.20 11.49
C ASN A 596 2.21 -7.61 11.09
N LEU A 597 1.45 -8.60 11.59
CA LEU A 597 1.73 -10.03 11.41
C LEU A 597 1.09 -10.63 10.15
N GLY A 598 0.60 -9.81 9.23
CA GLY A 598 0.11 -10.25 7.92
C GLY A 598 1.29 -10.57 7.01
N ASP A 599 1.63 -11.85 6.90
CA ASP A 599 2.86 -12.38 6.32
C ASP A 599 2.61 -13.41 5.19
N TRP A 600 1.42 -13.42 4.61
CA TRP A 600 0.96 -14.42 3.62
C TRP A 600 1.89 -14.54 2.40
N TYR A 601 2.60 -13.49 2.03
CA TYR A 601 3.59 -13.54 0.93
C TYR A 601 4.75 -14.49 1.23
N PHE A 602 5.09 -14.66 2.51
CA PHE A 602 6.23 -15.44 2.98
C PHE A 602 5.81 -16.84 3.42
N THR A 603 4.67 -16.93 4.12
CA THR A 603 4.18 -18.15 4.78
C THR A 603 3.10 -18.90 4.01
N GLY A 604 2.36 -18.21 3.12
CA GLY A 604 1.15 -18.73 2.49
C GLY A 604 -0.06 -18.82 3.44
N ASN A 605 -0.01 -18.15 4.61
CA ASN A 605 -1.09 -18.09 5.60
C ASN A 605 -1.96 -16.86 5.32
N TYR A 606 -2.93 -17.01 4.42
CA TYR A 606 -3.80 -15.91 4.05
C TYR A 606 -4.81 -15.56 5.15
N PRO A 607 -5.05 -14.25 5.43
CA PRO A 607 -6.00 -13.82 6.46
C PRO A 607 -7.47 -14.04 6.09
N THR A 608 -7.76 -14.32 4.81
CA THR A 608 -9.12 -14.60 4.33
C THR A 608 -9.17 -15.93 3.57
N ASN A 609 -10.33 -16.56 3.55
CA ASN A 609 -10.51 -17.86 2.89
C ASN A 609 -10.26 -17.79 1.37
N GLY A 610 -10.65 -16.70 0.73
CA GLY A 610 -10.42 -16.47 -0.71
C GLY A 610 -8.94 -16.43 -1.08
N GLY A 611 -8.04 -16.10 -0.16
CA GLY A 611 -6.59 -16.11 -0.39
C GLY A 611 -6.06 -17.49 -0.78
N ASN A 612 -6.52 -18.57 -0.16
CA ASN A 612 -6.14 -19.94 -0.52
C ASN A 612 -6.62 -20.30 -1.93
N ARG A 613 -7.82 -19.86 -2.32
CA ARG A 613 -8.33 -20.03 -3.69
C ARG A 613 -7.43 -19.33 -4.69
N VAL A 614 -7.05 -18.09 -4.39
CA VAL A 614 -6.21 -17.28 -5.30
C VAL A 614 -4.86 -17.95 -5.54
N VAL A 615 -4.20 -18.47 -4.51
CA VAL A 615 -2.90 -19.12 -4.70
C VAL A 615 -3.01 -20.41 -5.50
N ASN A 616 -4.06 -21.21 -5.28
CA ASN A 616 -4.32 -22.41 -6.07
C ASN A 616 -4.62 -22.05 -7.54
N ASN A 617 -5.44 -21.02 -7.79
CA ASN A 617 -5.72 -20.53 -9.14
C ASN A 617 -4.45 -19.98 -9.82
N ALA A 618 -3.59 -19.28 -9.09
CA ALA A 618 -2.31 -18.82 -9.61
C ALA A 618 -1.41 -19.98 -10.03
N PHE A 619 -1.44 -21.07 -9.27
CA PHE A 619 -0.71 -22.28 -9.60
C PHE A 619 -1.31 -23.02 -10.82
N ILE A 620 -2.64 -23.11 -10.90
CA ILE A 620 -3.35 -23.65 -12.07
C ILE A 620 -3.00 -22.84 -13.32
N ASN A 621 -3.09 -21.49 -13.24
CA ASN A 621 -2.73 -20.61 -14.34
C ASN A 621 -1.29 -20.81 -14.81
N PHE A 622 -0.34 -20.96 -13.88
CA PHE A 622 1.05 -21.30 -14.19
C PHE A 622 1.15 -22.62 -14.96
N PHE A 623 0.51 -23.68 -14.47
CA PHE A 623 0.57 -25.02 -15.08
C PHE A 623 -0.04 -25.04 -16.49
N GLU A 624 -1.15 -24.33 -16.68
CA GLU A 624 -1.87 -24.23 -17.96
C GLU A 624 -1.27 -23.19 -18.93
N GLY A 625 -0.20 -22.46 -18.52
CA GLY A 625 0.41 -21.38 -19.32
C GLY A 625 -0.51 -20.16 -19.49
N ASN A 626 -1.48 -19.99 -18.59
CA ASN A 626 -2.46 -18.91 -18.65
C ASN A 626 -1.94 -17.65 -17.92
N LYS A 627 -1.88 -16.53 -18.62
CA LYS A 627 -1.43 -15.23 -18.06
C LYS A 627 -2.53 -14.42 -17.38
N LYS A 628 -3.74 -14.96 -17.22
CA LYS A 628 -4.83 -14.28 -16.52
C LYS A 628 -4.52 -14.13 -15.03
N ARG A 629 -5.12 -13.11 -14.40
CA ARG A 629 -5.11 -13.01 -12.94
C ARG A 629 -5.82 -14.20 -12.31
N ALA A 630 -5.40 -14.56 -11.11
CA ALA A 630 -5.96 -15.69 -10.36
C ALA A 630 -7.28 -15.36 -9.63
N TYR A 631 -7.73 -14.08 -9.67
CA TYR A 631 -8.95 -13.56 -9.00
C TYR A 631 -9.61 -12.45 -9.81
#